data_cc6cf7221742387c68b29e2685002734
#
_entry.id   cc6cf7221742387c68b29e2685002734
#
_cell.length_a   1.000
_cell.length_b   1.000
_cell.length_c   1.000
_cell.angle_alpha   90.00
_cell.angle_beta   90.00
_cell.angle_gamma   90.00
#
_symmetry.space_group_name_H-M   'P 1'
#
loop_
_entity.id
_entity.type
_entity.pdbx_description
1 polymer ?
#
loop_
_entity_poly.entity_id
_entity_poly.type
_entity_poly.pdbx_seq_one_letter_code
_entity_poly.pdbx_strand_id
1 'polypeptide(L)'
;LLNYRFSCLNNKNKINSVLTIANTIDPDFLVVEPSGVAYISKIIAKLKKICYERIELAAPILIVDGQNFKESMNNFKDYFSDQLSVSGSLLVSKSENFSPADFDNIEKYLNKNPNTKFYNKHYSSFSKEDWESLISKKIDLQSTEKENLEFLDLEITDTSESLLDNISISDLGLGCENALIRALNILISGVLGHIVRAKGYFKVKDFWIKFDLVEDQYAITGSDEMPDERVVVIGENLNKESIKMLFENKIEK
;
A
#
# COMPACT_ATOMS: atom_id res chain seq x y z
N LEU A 1 11.37 13.14 12.16
CA LEU A 1 10.74 11.98 11.52
C LEU A 1 11.00 12.07 10.02
N LEU A 2 11.84 11.20 9.47
CA LEU A 2 12.06 11.10 8.04
C LEU A 2 11.04 10.10 7.46
N ASN A 3 10.11 10.61 6.65
CA ASN A 3 9.14 9.77 5.94
C ASN A 3 9.71 9.38 4.57
N TYR A 4 10.10 8.12 4.41
CA TYR A 4 10.41 7.56 3.10
C TYR A 4 9.25 6.69 2.62
N ARG A 5 8.66 7.07 1.49
CA ARG A 5 7.61 6.30 0.84
C ARG A 5 8.25 5.32 -0.14
N PHE A 6 8.19 4.03 0.18
CA PHE A 6 8.67 2.97 -0.72
C PHE A 6 7.49 2.35 -1.46
N SER A 7 7.37 2.61 -2.74
CA SER A 7 6.51 1.83 -3.61
C SER A 7 7.20 0.50 -3.95
N CYS A 8 6.65 -0.61 -3.49
CA CYS A 8 7.09 -2.01 -3.71
C CYS A 8 8.47 -2.39 -3.15
N LEU A 9 8.50 -3.07 -2.00
CA LEU A 9 9.71 -3.65 -1.39
C LEU A 9 10.16 -4.99 -2.05
N ASN A 10 9.71 -5.29 -3.26
CA ASN A 10 10.04 -6.56 -3.91
C ASN A 10 11.44 -6.66 -4.52
N ASN A 11 12.28 -5.64 -4.45
CA ASN A 11 13.61 -5.65 -5.06
C ASN A 11 14.73 -5.68 -4.00
N LYS A 12 15.76 -6.49 -4.19
CA LYS A 12 16.98 -6.55 -3.34
C LYS A 12 17.59 -5.16 -3.09
N ASN A 13 17.46 -4.26 -4.05
CA ASN A 13 17.97 -2.88 -3.97
C ASN A 13 17.31 -2.04 -2.86
N LYS A 14 16.11 -2.38 -2.40
CA LYS A 14 15.35 -1.56 -1.43
C LYS A 14 15.67 -1.88 0.03
N ILE A 15 16.06 -3.12 0.32
CA ILE A 15 16.59 -3.47 1.65
C ILE A 15 17.92 -2.76 1.88
N ASN A 16 18.78 -2.72 0.84
CA ASN A 16 20.00 -1.96 0.87
C ASN A 16 19.74 -0.46 1.08
N SER A 17 18.63 0.08 0.58
CA SER A 17 18.24 1.47 0.83
C SER A 17 17.93 1.74 2.30
N VAL A 18 17.27 0.81 3.01
CA VAL A 18 17.03 0.92 4.46
C VAL A 18 18.37 0.95 5.22
N LEU A 19 19.28 0.04 4.88
CA LEU A 19 20.63 0.03 5.47
C LEU A 19 21.41 1.31 5.15
N THR A 20 21.34 1.79 3.92
CA THR A 20 21.99 3.04 3.52
C THR A 20 21.46 4.21 4.32
N ILE A 21 20.13 4.33 4.46
CA ILE A 21 19.50 5.41 5.24
C ILE A 21 19.90 5.31 6.71
N ALA A 22 19.83 4.11 7.31
CA ALA A 22 20.22 3.89 8.69
C ALA A 22 21.68 4.26 8.96
N ASN A 23 22.59 3.91 8.03
CA ASN A 23 24.02 4.15 8.20
C ASN A 23 24.47 5.57 7.81
N THR A 24 23.75 6.24 6.90
CA THR A 24 24.18 7.56 6.36
C THR A 24 23.48 8.71 7.09
N ILE A 25 22.19 8.53 7.44
CA ILE A 25 21.36 9.59 8.02
C ILE A 25 21.18 9.38 9.52
N ASP A 26 21.22 8.11 9.96
CA ASP A 26 21.04 7.68 11.36
C ASP A 26 19.77 8.28 12.03
N PRO A 27 18.59 8.08 11.44
CA PRO A 27 17.36 8.66 11.95
C PRO A 27 16.89 7.89 13.20
N ASP A 28 16.27 8.60 14.16
CA ASP A 28 15.63 7.97 15.32
C ASP A 28 14.49 7.02 14.91
N PHE A 29 13.76 7.37 13.84
CA PHE A 29 12.66 6.57 13.30
C PHE A 29 12.65 6.59 11.77
N LEU A 30 12.51 5.41 11.18
CA LEU A 30 12.26 5.22 9.75
C LEU A 30 10.89 4.59 9.55
N VAL A 31 9.97 5.33 8.92
CA VAL A 31 8.63 4.82 8.58
C VAL A 31 8.65 4.29 7.15
N VAL A 32 8.26 3.04 6.98
CA VAL A 32 8.16 2.36 5.69
C VAL A 32 6.69 2.10 5.39
N GLU A 33 6.17 2.72 4.32
CA GLU A 33 4.83 2.45 3.79
C GLU A 33 4.96 1.51 2.58
N PRO A 34 4.60 0.22 2.70
CA PRO A 34 4.57 -0.68 1.55
C PRO A 34 3.33 -0.43 0.67
N SER A 35 3.26 -1.10 -0.47
CA SER A 35 2.05 -1.13 -1.29
C SER A 35 0.90 -1.77 -0.50
N GLY A 36 -0.35 -1.27 -0.70
CA GLY A 36 -1.54 -1.83 -0.05
C GLY A 36 -1.81 -3.30 -0.36
N VAL A 37 -1.24 -3.81 -1.44
CA VAL A 37 -1.30 -5.21 -1.89
C VAL A 37 0.00 -5.98 -1.59
N ALA A 38 0.73 -5.59 -0.56
CA ALA A 38 1.96 -6.26 -0.17
C ALA A 38 1.69 -7.29 0.95
N TYR A 39 2.37 -8.44 0.86
CA TYR A 39 2.47 -9.37 1.98
C TYR A 39 3.46 -8.82 3.01
N ILE A 40 2.94 -8.30 4.10
CA ILE A 40 3.73 -7.67 5.15
C ILE A 40 4.61 -8.68 5.88
N SER A 41 4.12 -9.92 6.05
CA SER A 41 4.90 -11.04 6.60
C SER A 41 6.22 -11.24 5.86
N LYS A 42 6.19 -11.22 4.51
CA LYS A 42 7.39 -11.36 3.67
C LYS A 42 8.34 -10.16 3.80
N ILE A 43 7.80 -8.96 3.95
CA ILE A 43 8.60 -7.74 4.17
C ILE A 43 9.30 -7.82 5.53
N ILE A 44 8.57 -8.19 6.59
CA ILE A 44 9.10 -8.37 7.93
C ILE A 44 10.23 -9.41 7.92
N ALA A 45 10.02 -10.56 7.28
CA ALA A 45 11.03 -11.62 7.18
C ALA A 45 12.33 -11.13 6.50
N LYS A 46 12.20 -10.27 5.50
CA LYS A 46 13.36 -9.64 4.85
C LYS A 46 14.03 -8.58 5.74
N LEU A 47 13.23 -7.73 6.41
CA LEU A 47 13.76 -6.69 7.30
C LEU A 47 14.43 -7.29 8.54
N LYS A 48 13.94 -8.41 9.07
CA LYS A 48 14.60 -9.14 10.18
C LYS A 48 16.05 -9.49 9.88
N LYS A 49 16.40 -9.75 8.61
CA LYS A 49 17.77 -10.10 8.20
C LYS A 49 18.76 -8.95 8.30
N ILE A 50 18.26 -7.72 8.37
CA ILE A 50 19.08 -6.49 8.50
C ILE A 50 18.95 -5.84 9.87
N CYS A 51 18.20 -6.44 10.80
CA CYS A 51 18.16 -6.01 12.18
C CYS A 51 19.49 -6.34 12.89
N TYR A 52 20.07 -5.35 13.54
CA TYR A 52 21.27 -5.46 14.35
C TYR A 52 21.20 -4.40 15.46
N GLU A 53 22.22 -4.25 16.30
CA GLU A 53 22.20 -3.39 17.49
C GLU A 53 21.67 -1.96 17.28
N ARG A 54 21.79 -1.43 16.04
CA ARG A 54 21.33 -0.07 15.68
C ARG A 54 19.99 -0.02 14.95
N ILE A 55 19.45 -1.18 14.53
CA ILE A 55 18.17 -1.26 13.80
C ILE A 55 17.23 -2.18 14.54
N GLU A 56 16.21 -1.63 15.14
CA GLU A 56 15.10 -2.37 15.72
C GLU A 56 13.86 -2.30 14.83
N LEU A 57 13.14 -3.40 14.71
CA LEU A 57 11.89 -3.47 13.96
C LEU A 57 10.72 -3.30 14.93
N ALA A 58 9.97 -2.22 14.75
CA ALA A 58 8.70 -2.02 15.43
C ALA A 58 7.59 -2.90 14.84
N ALA A 59 6.55 -3.16 15.63
CA ALA A 59 5.40 -3.91 15.16
C ALA A 59 4.65 -3.13 14.07
N PRO A 60 4.18 -3.80 12.99
CA PRO A 60 3.45 -3.14 11.93
C PRO A 60 2.16 -2.49 12.43
N ILE A 61 1.85 -1.36 11.82
CA ILE A 61 0.61 -0.63 12.05
C ILE A 61 -0.29 -0.86 10.84
N LEU A 62 -1.45 -1.50 11.05
CA LEU A 62 -2.48 -1.65 10.04
C LEU A 62 -3.47 -0.49 10.13
N ILE A 63 -3.70 0.20 9.00
CA ILE A 63 -4.70 1.25 8.89
C ILE A 63 -5.85 0.72 8.04
N VAL A 64 -7.03 0.63 8.64
CA VAL A 64 -8.24 0.11 8.01
C VAL A 64 -9.16 1.28 7.62
N ASP A 65 -9.66 1.28 6.40
CA ASP A 65 -10.69 2.22 5.96
C ASP A 65 -12.02 1.89 6.66
N GLY A 66 -12.45 2.74 7.58
CA GLY A 66 -13.66 2.49 8.37
C GLY A 66 -14.94 2.42 7.55
N GLN A 67 -14.98 3.06 6.38
CA GLN A 67 -16.16 3.08 5.52
C GLN A 67 -16.24 1.86 4.60
N ASN A 68 -15.07 1.38 4.10
CA ASN A 68 -15.02 0.35 3.06
C ASN A 68 -14.30 -0.94 3.48
N PHE A 69 -14.06 -1.15 4.79
CA PHE A 69 -13.25 -2.29 5.27
C PHE A 69 -13.80 -3.67 4.88
N LYS A 70 -15.12 -3.83 4.80
CA LYS A 70 -15.76 -5.11 4.42
C LYS A 70 -15.47 -5.46 2.97
N GLU A 71 -15.54 -4.47 2.10
CA GLU A 71 -15.26 -4.62 0.68
C GLU A 71 -13.77 -4.91 0.46
N SER A 72 -12.88 -4.15 1.11
CA SER A 72 -11.45 -4.42 1.07
C SER A 72 -11.09 -5.83 1.58
N MET A 73 -11.76 -6.32 2.62
CA MET A 73 -11.56 -7.69 3.11
C MET A 73 -12.03 -8.75 2.10
N ASN A 74 -13.11 -8.50 1.38
CA ASN A 74 -13.64 -9.46 0.41
C ASN A 74 -12.77 -9.49 -0.85
N ASN A 75 -12.38 -8.32 -1.35
CA ASN A 75 -11.63 -8.19 -2.60
C ASN A 75 -10.15 -8.57 -2.45
N PHE A 76 -9.56 -8.33 -1.27
CA PHE A 76 -8.13 -8.55 -0.98
C PHE A 76 -7.90 -9.49 0.19
N LYS A 77 -8.72 -10.53 0.31
CA LYS A 77 -8.77 -11.42 1.46
C LYS A 77 -7.39 -11.91 1.92
N ASP A 78 -6.55 -12.37 1.00
CA ASP A 78 -5.26 -12.97 1.33
C ASP A 78 -4.27 -11.90 1.82
N TYR A 79 -4.20 -10.75 1.15
CA TYR A 79 -3.35 -9.63 1.58
C TYR A 79 -3.82 -9.06 2.90
N PHE A 80 -5.15 -8.88 3.06
CA PHE A 80 -5.72 -8.34 4.29
C PHE A 80 -5.48 -9.29 5.47
N SER A 81 -5.66 -10.58 5.26
CA SER A 81 -5.39 -11.62 6.27
C SER A 81 -3.92 -11.64 6.68
N ASP A 82 -2.99 -11.57 5.72
CA ASP A 82 -1.56 -11.46 6.01
C ASP A 82 -1.24 -10.20 6.83
N GLN A 83 -1.73 -9.05 6.40
CA GLN A 83 -1.53 -7.78 7.09
C GLN A 83 -2.09 -7.80 8.51
N LEU A 84 -3.30 -8.35 8.69
CA LEU A 84 -3.95 -8.45 9.99
C LEU A 84 -3.19 -9.40 10.93
N SER A 85 -2.68 -10.52 10.41
CA SER A 85 -1.99 -11.55 11.20
C SER A 85 -0.70 -11.06 11.84
N VAL A 86 0.02 -10.15 11.17
CA VAL A 86 1.32 -9.62 11.63
C VAL A 86 1.24 -8.25 12.30
N SER A 87 0.06 -7.64 12.31
CA SER A 87 -0.13 -6.30 12.85
C SER A 87 0.00 -6.27 14.37
N GLY A 88 0.82 -5.36 14.87
CA GLY A 88 0.89 -5.07 16.31
C GLY A 88 -0.14 -4.05 16.76
N SER A 89 -0.54 -3.16 15.88
CA SER A 89 -1.52 -2.11 16.15
C SER A 89 -2.45 -1.93 14.95
N LEU A 90 -3.72 -1.61 15.24
CA LEU A 90 -4.76 -1.40 14.26
C LEU A 90 -5.48 -0.08 14.52
N LEU A 91 -5.51 0.77 13.49
CA LEU A 91 -6.19 2.06 13.47
C LEU A 91 -7.30 2.06 12.43
N VAL A 92 -8.34 2.84 12.69
CA VAL A 92 -9.44 3.04 11.74
C VAL A 92 -9.36 4.47 11.19
N SER A 93 -9.15 4.59 9.89
CA SER A 93 -9.21 5.85 9.16
C SER A 93 -10.63 6.14 8.66
N LYS A 94 -10.88 7.37 8.23
CA LYS A 94 -12.21 7.83 7.77
C LYS A 94 -13.31 7.58 8.79
N SER A 95 -12.98 7.75 10.07
CA SER A 95 -13.82 7.45 11.22
C SER A 95 -14.12 8.69 12.07
N GLU A 96 -14.06 9.88 11.48
CA GLU A 96 -14.23 11.17 12.16
C GLU A 96 -15.59 11.29 12.85
N ASN A 97 -16.62 10.67 12.27
CA ASN A 97 -17.99 10.71 12.76
C ASN A 97 -18.45 9.40 13.39
N PHE A 98 -17.54 8.48 13.70
CA PHE A 98 -17.87 7.18 14.25
C PHE A 98 -18.21 7.27 15.75
N SER A 99 -19.26 6.56 16.14
CA SER A 99 -19.59 6.32 17.53
C SER A 99 -18.71 5.19 18.11
N PRO A 100 -18.61 5.05 19.44
CA PRO A 100 -17.94 3.91 20.05
C PRO A 100 -18.47 2.54 19.56
N ALA A 101 -19.78 2.44 19.30
CA ALA A 101 -20.39 1.22 18.79
C ALA A 101 -19.90 0.85 17.38
N ASP A 102 -19.57 1.83 16.54
CA ASP A 102 -19.02 1.58 15.21
C ASP A 102 -17.64 0.97 15.30
N PHE A 103 -16.77 1.47 16.19
CA PHE A 103 -15.46 0.88 16.44
C PHE A 103 -15.56 -0.54 16.99
N ASP A 104 -16.47 -0.80 17.95
CA ASP A 104 -16.71 -2.13 18.51
C ASP A 104 -17.16 -3.13 17.43
N ASN A 105 -18.01 -2.68 16.49
CA ASN A 105 -18.47 -3.50 15.39
C ASN A 105 -17.32 -3.86 14.44
N ILE A 106 -16.44 -2.90 14.12
CA ILE A 106 -15.27 -3.14 13.30
C ILE A 106 -14.32 -4.12 13.99
N GLU A 107 -14.01 -3.89 15.27
CA GLU A 107 -13.11 -4.77 16.03
C GLU A 107 -13.60 -6.22 16.05
N LYS A 108 -14.90 -6.43 16.31
CA LYS A 108 -15.51 -7.76 16.28
C LYS A 108 -15.47 -8.41 14.91
N TYR A 109 -15.71 -7.62 13.85
CA TYR A 109 -15.72 -8.13 12.49
C TYR A 109 -14.32 -8.56 12.03
N LEU A 110 -13.29 -7.80 12.38
CA LEU A 110 -11.93 -8.06 11.95
C LEU A 110 -11.31 -9.32 12.58
N ASN A 111 -11.87 -9.82 13.70
CA ASN A 111 -11.33 -11.01 14.40
C ASN A 111 -9.80 -11.00 14.51
N LYS A 112 -9.26 -9.88 14.95
CA LYS A 112 -7.81 -9.61 15.00
C LYS A 112 -7.07 -10.57 15.94
N ASN A 113 -5.76 -10.69 15.73
CA ASN A 113 -4.90 -11.40 16.67
C ASN A 113 -5.05 -10.79 18.08
N PRO A 114 -5.19 -11.60 19.15
CA PRO A 114 -5.31 -11.13 20.55
C PRO A 114 -4.21 -10.14 20.96
N ASN A 115 -3.00 -10.27 20.40
CA ASN A 115 -1.87 -9.40 20.70
C ASN A 115 -1.91 -8.06 19.93
N THR A 116 -2.84 -7.89 18.98
CA THR A 116 -3.00 -6.64 18.23
C THR A 116 -3.78 -5.62 19.04
N LYS A 117 -3.17 -4.48 19.33
CA LYS A 117 -3.83 -3.37 20.01
C LYS A 117 -4.77 -2.67 19.03
N PHE A 118 -6.06 -2.69 19.29
CA PHE A 118 -7.05 -1.93 18.54
C PHE A 118 -7.24 -0.54 19.18
N TYR A 119 -7.22 0.52 18.35
CA TYR A 119 -7.50 1.88 18.80
C TYR A 119 -8.96 2.23 18.45
N ASN A 120 -9.82 2.25 19.45
CA ASN A 120 -11.28 2.48 19.35
C ASN A 120 -11.65 3.97 19.28
N LYS A 121 -10.80 4.79 18.70
CA LYS A 121 -11.01 6.23 18.50
C LYS A 121 -10.24 6.70 17.28
N HIS A 122 -10.72 7.78 16.67
CA HIS A 122 -10.02 8.42 15.55
C HIS A 122 -8.68 9.01 16.03
N TYR A 123 -7.66 8.90 15.19
CA TYR A 123 -6.29 9.33 15.52
C TYR A 123 -6.14 10.84 15.79
N SER A 124 -7.10 11.69 15.35
CA SER A 124 -7.11 13.12 15.71
C SER A 124 -7.31 13.36 17.21
N SER A 125 -7.86 12.38 17.91
CA SER A 125 -8.07 12.43 19.37
C SER A 125 -7.02 11.66 20.18
N PHE A 126 -5.92 11.25 19.53
CA PHE A 126 -4.84 10.55 20.22
C PHE A 126 -4.09 11.49 21.16
N SER A 127 -3.85 11.00 22.38
CA SER A 127 -2.94 11.63 23.32
C SER A 127 -1.48 11.37 22.94
N LYS A 128 -0.56 12.03 23.62
CA LYS A 128 0.88 11.77 23.43
C LYS A 128 1.22 10.31 23.73
N GLU A 129 0.63 9.75 24.77
CA GLU A 129 0.81 8.37 25.22
C GLU A 129 0.29 7.37 24.18
N ASP A 130 -0.82 7.69 23.47
CA ASP A 130 -1.31 6.87 22.37
C ASP A 130 -0.29 6.79 21.23
N TRP A 131 0.27 7.94 20.83
CA TRP A 131 1.30 8.01 19.81
C TRP A 131 2.58 7.28 20.22
N GLU A 132 3.06 7.51 21.44
CA GLU A 132 4.24 6.81 21.97
C GLU A 132 4.01 5.28 21.99
N SER A 133 2.87 4.84 22.47
CA SER A 133 2.51 3.42 22.48
C SER A 133 2.42 2.81 21.07
N LEU A 134 1.96 3.58 20.08
CA LEU A 134 1.84 3.14 18.71
C LEU A 134 3.21 2.88 18.07
N ILE A 135 4.16 3.80 18.24
CA ILE A 135 5.48 3.75 17.60
C ILE A 135 6.51 2.91 18.35
N SER A 136 6.33 2.73 19.68
CA SER A 136 7.29 1.98 20.51
C SER A 136 6.99 0.49 20.63
N LYS A 137 5.84 0.03 20.12
CA LYS A 137 5.46 -1.38 20.20
C LYS A 137 6.43 -2.24 19.40
N LYS A 138 7.13 -3.14 20.08
CA LYS A 138 8.05 -4.09 19.42
C LYS A 138 7.27 -5.22 18.79
N ILE A 139 7.83 -5.77 17.71
CA ILE A 139 7.28 -6.97 17.08
C ILE A 139 7.45 -8.17 18.02
N ASP A 140 6.38 -8.95 18.21
CA ASP A 140 6.47 -10.20 18.97
C ASP A 140 7.04 -11.29 18.04
N LEU A 141 8.31 -11.59 18.24
CA LEU A 141 9.04 -12.55 17.42
C LEU A 141 8.64 -14.00 17.73
N GLN A 142 8.09 -14.28 18.92
CA GLN A 142 7.82 -15.66 19.36
C GLN A 142 6.53 -16.22 18.79
N SER A 143 5.55 -15.37 18.50
CA SER A 143 4.27 -15.81 17.92
C SER A 143 4.38 -16.11 16.42
N THR A 144 5.38 -15.56 15.74
CA THR A 144 5.57 -15.69 14.28
C THR A 144 6.43 -16.92 13.91
N GLU A 145 7.18 -17.47 14.85
CA GLU A 145 8.12 -18.57 14.56
C GLU A 145 7.48 -19.96 14.54
N LYS A 146 6.34 -20.17 15.21
CA LYS A 146 5.76 -21.52 15.34
C LYS A 146 4.89 -21.96 14.16
N GLU A 147 4.35 -21.05 13.38
CA GLU A 147 3.46 -21.42 12.25
C GLU A 147 4.09 -21.23 10.86
N ASN A 148 5.22 -20.52 10.75
CA ASN A 148 5.82 -20.15 9.45
C ASN A 148 7.21 -20.73 9.17
N LEU A 149 7.83 -21.47 10.09
CA LEU A 149 9.17 -22.06 9.86
C LEU A 149 9.14 -23.23 8.87
N GLU A 150 8.06 -23.98 8.79
CA GLU A 150 7.92 -25.06 7.79
C GLU A 150 7.67 -24.54 6.35
N PHE A 151 7.26 -23.27 6.18
CA PHE A 151 7.09 -22.63 4.87
C PHE A 151 8.31 -21.84 4.40
N LEU A 152 9.32 -21.62 5.24
CA LEU A 152 10.47 -20.77 4.93
C LEU A 152 11.69 -21.52 4.38
N ASP A 153 11.72 -22.86 4.46
CA ASP A 153 12.76 -23.71 3.86
C ASP A 153 12.44 -24.21 2.44
N LEU A 154 11.26 -23.88 1.93
CA LEU A 154 11.02 -23.99 0.50
C LEU A 154 11.78 -22.84 -0.17
N GLU A 155 12.76 -23.20 -0.95
CA GLU A 155 13.58 -22.36 -1.81
C GLU A 155 12.80 -21.11 -2.25
N ILE A 156 13.28 -19.93 -1.85
CA ILE A 156 12.83 -18.67 -2.42
C ILE A 156 13.34 -18.66 -3.87
N THR A 157 12.76 -19.51 -4.68
CA THR A 157 12.72 -19.31 -6.11
C THR A 157 11.87 -18.06 -6.31
N ASP A 158 12.37 -17.13 -7.09
CA ASP A 158 11.77 -15.82 -7.46
C ASP A 158 10.40 -15.95 -8.18
N THR A 159 9.65 -17.01 -7.99
CA THR A 159 8.43 -17.40 -8.70
C THR A 159 7.16 -17.46 -7.85
N SER A 160 7.11 -16.85 -6.67
CA SER A 160 5.80 -16.42 -6.17
C SER A 160 5.48 -15.09 -6.85
N GLU A 161 5.02 -15.17 -8.08
CA GLU A 161 4.29 -14.11 -8.76
C GLU A 161 3.31 -13.51 -7.76
N SER A 162 3.43 -12.20 -7.53
CA SER A 162 2.30 -11.47 -6.96
C SER A 162 1.13 -11.81 -7.86
N LEU A 163 0.01 -12.28 -7.32
CA LEU A 163 -1.22 -12.52 -8.09
C LEU A 163 -1.64 -11.27 -8.87
N LEU A 164 -1.04 -10.13 -8.58
CA LEU A 164 -1.29 -8.85 -9.22
C LEU A 164 -0.18 -8.50 -10.21
N ASP A 165 -0.61 -8.33 -11.42
CA ASP A 165 0.16 -7.71 -12.50
C ASP A 165 0.33 -6.21 -12.25
N ASN A 166 1.39 -5.63 -12.81
CA ASN A 166 1.53 -4.19 -12.88
C ASN A 166 2.11 -3.75 -14.23
N ILE A 167 1.79 -2.52 -14.61
CA ILE A 167 2.37 -1.84 -15.76
C ILE A 167 2.63 -0.38 -15.39
N SER A 168 3.81 0.13 -15.77
CA SER A 168 4.15 1.55 -15.68
C SER A 168 4.33 2.09 -17.09
N ILE A 169 3.68 3.22 -17.38
CA ILE A 169 3.67 3.87 -18.67
C ILE A 169 4.16 5.30 -18.47
N SER A 170 5.13 5.72 -19.26
CA SER A 170 5.64 7.10 -19.36
C SER A 170 5.31 7.65 -20.75
N ASP A 171 5.48 8.94 -20.93
CA ASP A 171 5.22 9.63 -22.20
C ASP A 171 3.76 9.50 -22.66
N LEU A 172 2.85 9.98 -21.83
CA LEU A 172 1.40 9.83 -22.06
C LEU A 172 0.92 10.71 -23.21
N GLY A 173 0.05 10.16 -24.05
CA GLY A 173 -0.55 10.85 -25.18
C GLY A 173 -1.99 11.34 -24.95
N LEU A 174 -2.42 11.54 -23.71
CA LEU A 174 -3.82 11.80 -23.38
C LEU A 174 -4.35 13.15 -23.88
N GLY A 175 -3.52 14.15 -24.04
CA GLY A 175 -3.82 15.45 -24.66
C GLY A 175 -4.87 16.32 -23.96
N CYS A 176 -5.84 15.77 -23.23
CA CYS A 176 -6.87 16.50 -22.50
C CYS A 176 -7.50 15.68 -21.37
N GLU A 177 -8.20 16.38 -20.45
CA GLU A 177 -8.86 15.79 -19.28
C GLU A 177 -9.94 14.78 -19.65
N ASN A 178 -10.67 15.02 -20.73
CA ASN A 178 -11.72 14.12 -21.21
C ASN A 178 -11.15 12.79 -21.70
N ALA A 179 -9.93 12.77 -22.23
CA ALA A 179 -9.24 11.53 -22.59
C ALA A 179 -8.89 10.70 -21.33
N LEU A 180 -8.43 11.37 -20.27
CA LEU A 180 -8.21 10.71 -18.98
C LEU A 180 -9.51 10.09 -18.43
N ILE A 181 -10.60 10.84 -18.37
CA ILE A 181 -11.88 10.34 -17.85
C ILE A 181 -12.33 9.11 -18.63
N ARG A 182 -12.20 9.11 -19.95
CA ARG A 182 -12.51 7.94 -20.78
C ARG A 182 -11.60 6.76 -20.45
N ALA A 183 -10.30 6.99 -20.30
CA ALA A 183 -9.34 5.97 -19.95
C ALA A 183 -9.68 5.34 -18.58
N LEU A 184 -9.99 6.15 -17.57
CA LEU A 184 -10.37 5.68 -16.24
C LEU A 184 -11.67 4.85 -16.29
N ASN A 185 -12.68 5.28 -17.03
CA ASN A 185 -13.92 4.51 -17.20
C ASN A 185 -13.69 3.17 -17.92
N ILE A 186 -12.76 3.10 -18.88
CA ILE A 186 -12.38 1.84 -19.53
C ILE A 186 -11.66 0.93 -18.52
N LEU A 187 -10.78 1.45 -17.68
CA LEU A 187 -10.14 0.67 -16.63
C LEU A 187 -11.15 0.08 -15.65
N ILE A 188 -12.13 0.89 -15.20
CA ILE A 188 -13.21 0.45 -14.29
C ILE A 188 -14.11 -0.60 -14.91
N SER A 189 -14.33 -0.57 -16.24
CA SER A 189 -15.23 -1.49 -16.91
C SER A 189 -14.79 -2.97 -16.84
N GLY A 190 -13.56 -3.24 -16.44
CA GLY A 190 -13.00 -4.59 -16.33
C GLY A 190 -12.61 -5.26 -17.66
N VAL A 191 -12.82 -4.60 -18.81
CA VAL A 191 -12.47 -5.17 -20.14
C VAL A 191 -10.97 -5.35 -20.34
N LEU A 192 -10.15 -4.66 -19.56
CA LEU A 192 -8.67 -4.72 -19.61
C LEU A 192 -8.05 -5.53 -18.46
N GLY A 193 -8.86 -6.26 -17.72
CA GLY A 193 -8.49 -6.97 -16.50
C GLY A 193 -9.14 -6.33 -15.26
N HIS A 194 -9.02 -6.96 -14.12
CA HIS A 194 -9.51 -6.41 -12.86
C HIS A 194 -8.51 -5.41 -12.30
N ILE A 195 -8.83 -4.12 -12.41
CA ILE A 195 -7.95 -3.04 -11.95
C ILE A 195 -8.17 -2.79 -10.47
N VAL A 196 -7.15 -3.06 -9.70
CA VAL A 196 -7.13 -2.82 -8.24
C VAL A 196 -6.78 -1.37 -7.95
N ARG A 197 -5.82 -0.82 -8.69
CA ARG A 197 -5.38 0.56 -8.51
C ARG A 197 -4.74 1.11 -9.76
N ALA A 198 -5.01 2.37 -10.06
CA ALA A 198 -4.22 3.11 -11.02
C ALA A 198 -3.89 4.50 -10.47
N LYS A 199 -2.65 4.92 -10.60
CA LYS A 199 -2.20 6.26 -10.23
C LYS A 199 -1.38 6.86 -11.36
N GLY A 200 -1.53 8.16 -11.52
CA GLY A 200 -0.71 8.84 -12.49
C GLY A 200 -0.80 10.34 -12.39
N TYR A 201 0.05 10.96 -13.14
CA TYR A 201 0.08 12.39 -13.36
C TYR A 201 0.50 12.68 -14.79
N PHE A 202 -0.07 13.73 -15.36
CA PHE A 202 0.24 14.17 -16.71
C PHE A 202 -0.05 15.67 -16.87
N LYS A 203 0.52 16.24 -17.89
CA LYS A 203 0.38 17.68 -18.19
C LYS A 203 -0.73 17.89 -19.20
N VAL A 204 -1.64 18.80 -18.88
CA VAL A 204 -2.67 19.29 -19.79
C VAL A 204 -2.45 20.78 -19.99
N LYS A 205 -1.99 21.18 -21.17
CA LYS A 205 -1.55 22.55 -21.45
C LYS A 205 -0.49 23.00 -20.43
N ASP A 206 -0.83 23.95 -19.55
CA ASP A 206 0.07 24.51 -18.54
C ASP A 206 -0.17 23.94 -17.13
N PHE A 207 -1.08 22.98 -16.98
CA PHE A 207 -1.48 22.44 -15.68
C PHE A 207 -1.07 20.97 -15.54
N TRP A 208 -0.57 20.61 -14.37
CA TRP A 208 -0.37 19.23 -13.97
C TRP A 208 -1.62 18.68 -13.30
N ILE A 209 -2.05 17.52 -13.73
CA ILE A 209 -3.19 16.78 -13.20
C ILE A 209 -2.69 15.45 -12.63
N LYS A 210 -3.17 15.13 -11.45
CA LYS A 210 -2.94 13.86 -10.77
C LYS A 210 -4.26 13.12 -10.63
N PHE A 211 -4.23 11.82 -10.81
CA PHE A 211 -5.36 10.96 -10.50
C PHE A 211 -4.96 9.77 -9.63
N ASP A 212 -5.91 9.27 -8.87
CA ASP A 212 -5.82 8.04 -8.09
C ASP A 212 -7.15 7.29 -8.30
N LEU A 213 -7.08 6.10 -8.88
CA LEU A 213 -8.19 5.18 -9.07
C LEU A 213 -7.97 4.00 -8.12
N VAL A 214 -9.00 3.67 -7.36
CA VAL A 214 -9.05 2.50 -6.50
C VAL A 214 -10.35 1.77 -6.83
N GLU A 215 -10.24 0.60 -7.38
CA GLU A 215 -11.36 -0.23 -7.82
C GLU A 215 -12.27 0.48 -8.84
N ASP A 216 -13.47 0.90 -8.44
CA ASP A 216 -14.46 1.59 -9.27
C ASP A 216 -14.54 3.09 -9.02
N GLN A 217 -13.70 3.63 -8.12
CA GLN A 217 -13.70 5.03 -7.74
C GLN A 217 -12.42 5.73 -8.14
N TYR A 218 -12.51 6.92 -8.66
CA TYR A 218 -11.34 7.75 -8.93
C TYR A 218 -11.50 9.18 -8.46
N ALA A 219 -10.37 9.78 -8.12
CA ALA A 219 -10.24 11.20 -7.84
C ALA A 219 -9.25 11.83 -8.82
N ILE A 220 -9.61 13.02 -9.33
CA ILE A 220 -8.74 13.83 -10.18
C ILE A 220 -8.50 15.15 -9.46
N THR A 221 -7.24 15.54 -9.32
CA THR A 221 -6.86 16.79 -8.65
C THR A 221 -5.75 17.49 -9.45
N GLY A 222 -5.63 18.80 -9.24
CA GLY A 222 -4.43 19.53 -9.67
C GLY A 222 -3.20 19.03 -8.91
N SER A 223 -2.04 19.16 -9.52
CA SER A 223 -0.74 18.82 -8.94
C SER A 223 0.27 19.92 -9.19
N ASP A 224 1.30 20.00 -8.34
CA ASP A 224 2.50 20.75 -8.63
C ASP A 224 3.24 20.15 -9.84
N GLU A 225 4.22 20.88 -10.37
CA GLU A 225 5.03 20.43 -11.49
C GLU A 225 5.73 19.09 -11.18
N MET A 226 5.61 18.14 -12.09
CA MET A 226 6.16 16.80 -11.96
C MET A 226 7.31 16.62 -12.99
N PRO A 227 8.32 15.78 -12.69
CA PRO A 227 9.49 15.61 -13.55
C PRO A 227 9.17 14.93 -14.89
N ASP A 228 8.15 14.10 -14.93
CA ASP A 228 7.71 13.34 -16.12
C ASP A 228 6.22 13.01 -16.03
N GLU A 229 5.63 12.66 -17.15
CA GLU A 229 4.27 12.09 -17.20
C GLU A 229 4.35 10.59 -16.94
N ARG A 230 3.50 10.07 -16.08
CA ARG A 230 3.52 8.66 -15.71
C ARG A 230 2.18 8.14 -15.24
N VAL A 231 1.89 6.89 -15.61
CA VAL A 231 0.78 6.10 -15.07
C VAL A 231 1.31 4.75 -14.61
N VAL A 232 0.83 4.30 -13.44
CA VAL A 232 1.05 2.96 -12.93
C VAL A 232 -0.31 2.32 -12.72
N VAL A 233 -0.54 1.17 -13.34
CA VAL A 233 -1.76 0.36 -13.18
C VAL A 233 -1.38 -0.96 -12.52
N ILE A 234 -2.18 -1.37 -11.53
CA ILE A 234 -2.01 -2.61 -10.76
C ILE A 234 -3.35 -3.35 -10.80
N GLY A 235 -3.32 -4.65 -11.08
CA GLY A 235 -4.53 -5.45 -11.14
C GLY A 235 -4.26 -6.91 -11.50
N GLU A 236 -5.33 -7.66 -11.73
CA GLU A 236 -5.29 -9.08 -12.08
C GLU A 236 -5.62 -9.27 -13.57
N ASN A 237 -4.91 -10.19 -14.21
CA ASN A 237 -5.10 -10.53 -15.62
C ASN A 237 -5.08 -9.30 -16.54
N LEU A 238 -4.14 -8.38 -16.34
CA LEU A 238 -4.06 -7.14 -17.09
C LEU A 238 -3.72 -7.37 -18.57
N ASN A 239 -4.52 -6.81 -19.45
CA ASN A 239 -4.16 -6.66 -20.86
C ASN A 239 -3.20 -5.47 -21.00
N LYS A 240 -1.91 -5.73 -20.73
CA LYS A 240 -0.86 -4.70 -20.67
C LYS A 240 -0.71 -3.93 -21.97
N GLU A 241 -0.85 -4.59 -23.13
CA GLU A 241 -0.75 -3.94 -24.44
C GLU A 241 -1.89 -2.95 -24.66
N SER A 242 -3.13 -3.37 -24.40
CA SER A 242 -4.30 -2.51 -24.54
C SER A 242 -4.28 -1.35 -23.53
N ILE A 243 -3.81 -1.58 -22.29
CA ILE A 243 -3.63 -0.51 -21.29
C ILE A 243 -2.58 0.48 -21.79
N LYS A 244 -1.47 0.00 -22.35
CA LYS A 244 -0.45 0.86 -22.92
C LYS A 244 -1.00 1.72 -24.05
N MET A 245 -1.69 1.10 -25.02
CA MET A 245 -2.34 1.84 -26.11
C MET A 245 -3.34 2.89 -25.62
N LEU A 246 -4.07 2.59 -24.56
CA LEU A 246 -5.07 3.50 -23.96
C LEU A 246 -4.43 4.81 -23.46
N PHE A 247 -3.24 4.74 -22.90
CA PHE A 247 -2.55 5.90 -22.33
C PHE A 247 -1.54 6.56 -23.29
N GLU A 248 -0.92 5.81 -24.18
CA GLU A 248 0.01 6.36 -25.16
C GLU A 248 -0.69 7.07 -26.32
N ASN A 249 -1.97 6.84 -26.51
CA ASN A 249 -2.90 7.34 -27.55
C ASN A 249 -2.24 8.21 -28.63
N LYS A 250 -1.35 7.64 -29.38
CA LYS A 250 -0.83 8.24 -30.61
C LYS A 250 -1.92 8.11 -31.67
N ILE A 251 -2.94 8.94 -31.58
CA ILE A 251 -3.84 9.16 -32.72
C ILE A 251 -2.91 9.73 -33.79
N GLU A 252 -2.54 8.87 -34.73
CA GLU A 252 -1.95 9.32 -35.97
C GLU A 252 -2.87 10.41 -36.55
N LYS A 253 -2.29 11.60 -36.73
CA LYS A 253 -2.97 12.72 -37.39
C LYS A 253 -3.05 12.46 -38.86
#